data_6c32c8fa2d1e8cbdacedd6ac326c7b1f
#
_entry.id   6c32c8fa2d1e8cbdacedd6ac326c7b1f
#
_cell.length_a   1.000
_cell.length_b   1.000
_cell.length_c   1.000
_cell.angle_alpha   90.00
_cell.angle_beta   90.00
_cell.angle_gamma   90.00
#
_symmetry.space_group_name_H-M   'P 1'
#
loop_
_entity.id
_entity.type
_entity.pdbx_description
1 polymer ?
#
loop_
_entity_poly.entity_id
_entity_poly.type
_entity_poly.pdbx_seq_one_letter_code
_entity_poly.pdbx_strand_id
1 'polypeptide(L)'
;MTAPALILLADGAEEIRLLRKQMQIQRPELPVHLAFLDHCPPSGLQVISALASHGTREAVFVPMSLTQAVDAGQAAVDMFKLVRTTHPDMNLAMARPIGPATELLNILDIRLRNALSSCHALELDGLVLATPDTGDVRGQSLIARRARQWSSHHRLPVAMACVDG
;
A
#
# COMPACT_ATOMS: atom_id res chain seq x y z
N MET A 1 -20.82 19.28 -6.08
CA MET A 1 -19.46 19.12 -5.53
C MET A 1 -18.86 17.90 -6.19
N THR A 2 -17.79 18.06 -6.94
CA THR A 2 -17.05 16.93 -7.51
C THR A 2 -16.29 16.22 -6.38
N ALA A 3 -16.28 14.89 -6.39
CA ALA A 3 -15.50 14.11 -5.42
C ALA A 3 -14.00 14.46 -5.55
N PRO A 4 -13.24 14.50 -4.44
CA PRO A 4 -11.81 14.71 -4.49
C PRO A 4 -11.14 13.57 -5.30
N ALA A 5 -10.08 13.89 -6.04
CA ALA A 5 -9.32 12.88 -6.76
C ALA A 5 -8.55 12.01 -5.77
N LEU A 6 -8.62 10.70 -5.94
CA LEU A 6 -7.86 9.73 -5.15
C LEU A 6 -6.57 9.37 -5.89
N ILE A 7 -5.43 9.50 -5.22
CA ILE A 7 -4.12 9.17 -5.80
C ILE A 7 -3.50 8.03 -5.02
N LEU A 8 -3.43 6.85 -5.63
CA LEU A 8 -2.73 5.70 -5.07
C LEU A 8 -1.23 5.90 -5.26
N LEU A 9 -0.49 5.95 -4.16
CA LEU A 9 0.94 6.20 -4.14
C LEU A 9 1.69 4.89 -3.83
N ALA A 10 2.48 4.40 -4.79
CA ALA A 10 3.11 3.09 -4.73
C ALA A 10 4.57 3.11 -5.19
N ASP A 11 5.33 2.09 -4.78
CA ASP A 11 6.73 1.88 -5.20
C ASP A 11 6.87 1.02 -6.46
N GLY A 12 5.83 0.31 -6.87
CA GLY A 12 5.85 -0.59 -8.03
C GLY A 12 4.63 -0.41 -8.94
N ALA A 13 4.76 -0.80 -10.20
CA ALA A 13 3.86 -0.34 -11.25
C ALA A 13 2.74 -1.31 -11.68
N GLU A 14 2.98 -2.62 -11.72
CA GLU A 14 2.09 -3.54 -12.46
C GLU A 14 0.80 -3.85 -11.69
N GLU A 15 0.92 -4.32 -10.46
CA GLU A 15 -0.22 -4.78 -9.66
C GLU A 15 -1.15 -3.62 -9.27
N ILE A 16 -0.58 -2.45 -9.02
CA ILE A 16 -1.36 -1.26 -8.65
C ILE A 16 -2.20 -0.74 -9.83
N ARG A 17 -1.75 -0.95 -11.07
CA ARG A 17 -2.52 -0.60 -12.26
C ARG A 17 -3.79 -1.43 -12.38
N LEU A 18 -3.72 -2.72 -12.04
CA LEU A 18 -4.89 -3.60 -11.99
C LEU A 18 -5.85 -3.17 -10.88
N LEU A 19 -5.32 -2.88 -9.69
CA LEU A 19 -6.13 -2.40 -8.57
C LEU A 19 -6.88 -1.12 -8.94
N ARG A 20 -6.21 -0.13 -9.53
CA ARG A 20 -6.86 1.09 -10.01
C ARG A 20 -8.02 0.80 -10.96
N LYS A 21 -7.82 -0.11 -11.95
CA LYS A 21 -8.88 -0.48 -12.90
C LYS A 21 -10.08 -1.09 -12.17
N GLN A 22 -9.85 -1.99 -11.23
CA GLN A 22 -10.92 -2.60 -10.44
C GLN A 22 -11.67 -1.57 -9.59
N MET A 23 -10.95 -0.65 -8.94
CA MET A 23 -11.57 0.43 -8.17
C MET A 23 -12.42 1.34 -9.06
N GLN A 24 -11.94 1.69 -10.25
CA GLN A 24 -12.67 2.54 -11.19
C GLN A 24 -13.95 1.87 -11.73
N ILE A 25 -13.93 0.53 -11.86
CA ILE A 25 -15.13 -0.23 -12.25
C ILE A 25 -16.15 -0.28 -11.11
N GLN A 26 -15.69 -0.48 -9.88
CA GLN A 26 -16.58 -0.57 -8.71
C GLN A 26 -17.12 0.80 -8.26
N ARG A 27 -16.34 1.86 -8.47
CA ARG A 27 -16.65 3.23 -8.05
C ARG A 27 -16.39 4.20 -9.20
N PRO A 28 -17.22 4.19 -10.25
CA PRO A 28 -17.01 5.03 -11.45
C PRO A 28 -17.07 6.53 -11.14
N GLU A 29 -17.76 6.93 -10.08
CA GLU A 29 -17.87 8.31 -9.62
C GLU A 29 -16.59 8.85 -8.94
N LEU A 30 -15.69 7.96 -8.52
CA LEU A 30 -14.45 8.33 -7.84
C LEU A 30 -13.29 8.40 -8.84
N PRO A 31 -12.72 9.59 -9.12
CA PRO A 31 -11.55 9.69 -9.99
C PRO A 31 -10.32 9.11 -9.27
N VAL A 32 -9.85 7.96 -9.74
CA VAL A 32 -8.68 7.24 -9.17
C VAL A 32 -7.48 7.36 -10.10
N HIS A 33 -6.39 7.90 -9.58
CA HIS A 33 -5.12 8.08 -10.28
C HIS A 33 -4.00 7.29 -9.60
N LEU A 34 -2.89 7.11 -10.30
CA LEU A 34 -1.68 6.48 -9.79
C LEU A 34 -0.55 7.49 -9.77
N ALA A 35 0.29 7.41 -8.75
CA ALA A 35 1.58 8.07 -8.71
C ALA A 35 2.61 7.11 -8.12
N PHE A 36 3.86 7.20 -8.60
CA PHE A 36 4.94 6.33 -8.18
C PHE A 36 6.01 7.13 -7.43
N LEU A 37 6.60 6.50 -6.43
CA LEU A 37 7.67 7.07 -5.61
C LEU A 37 9.04 6.80 -6.20
N ASP A 38 9.17 5.72 -6.96
CA ASP A 38 10.36 5.36 -7.71
C ASP A 38 10.50 6.18 -9.02
N HIS A 39 11.47 5.82 -9.85
CA HIS A 39 11.70 6.48 -11.13
C HIS A 39 10.64 6.15 -12.21
N CYS A 40 9.58 5.44 -11.86
CA CYS A 40 8.51 5.07 -12.78
C CYS A 40 7.50 6.22 -12.93
N PRO A 41 7.18 6.67 -14.15
CA PRO A 41 6.13 7.66 -14.36
C PRO A 41 4.72 7.06 -14.25
N PRO A 42 3.72 7.87 -13.84
CA PRO A 42 3.82 9.28 -13.47
C PRO A 42 4.23 9.49 -12.00
N SER A 43 5.02 10.52 -11.74
CA SER A 43 5.30 10.97 -10.38
C SER A 43 4.10 11.71 -9.76
N GLY A 44 4.08 11.88 -8.44
CA GLY A 44 3.03 12.63 -7.76
C GLY A 44 2.87 14.07 -8.29
N LEU A 45 3.98 14.73 -8.60
CA LEU A 45 3.95 16.08 -9.17
C LEU A 45 3.32 16.11 -10.56
N GLN A 46 3.65 15.15 -11.43
CA GLN A 46 3.06 15.05 -12.77
C GLN A 46 1.55 14.83 -12.72
N VAL A 47 1.09 13.96 -11.81
CA VAL A 47 -0.34 13.69 -11.65
C VAL A 47 -1.08 14.93 -11.17
N ILE A 48 -0.57 15.62 -10.15
CA ILE A 48 -1.22 16.82 -9.62
C ILE A 48 -1.21 17.95 -10.63
N SER A 49 -0.12 18.15 -11.37
CA SER A 49 -0.06 19.20 -12.42
C SER A 49 -1.10 18.93 -13.52
N ALA A 50 -1.27 17.67 -13.93
CA ALA A 50 -2.32 17.30 -14.88
C ALA A 50 -3.73 17.54 -14.31
N LEU A 51 -3.99 17.16 -13.05
CA LEU A 51 -5.27 17.38 -12.40
C LEU A 51 -5.60 18.87 -12.25
N ALA A 52 -4.63 19.67 -11.84
CA ALA A 52 -4.77 21.12 -11.70
C ALA A 52 -5.14 21.78 -13.05
N SER A 53 -4.50 21.36 -14.15
CA SER A 53 -4.80 21.87 -15.50
C SER A 53 -6.21 21.52 -15.97
N HIS A 54 -6.82 20.45 -15.44
CA HIS A 54 -8.20 20.05 -15.70
C HIS A 54 -9.21 20.64 -14.69
N GLY A 55 -8.75 21.55 -13.82
CA GLY A 55 -9.62 22.26 -12.87
C GLY A 55 -9.92 21.51 -11.59
N THR A 56 -9.26 20.38 -11.32
CA THR A 56 -9.37 19.68 -10.03
C THR A 56 -8.79 20.55 -8.92
N ARG A 57 -9.50 20.67 -7.80
CA ARG A 57 -9.10 21.50 -6.66
C ARG A 57 -8.73 20.70 -5.43
N GLU A 58 -9.15 19.44 -5.37
CA GLU A 58 -8.98 18.60 -4.20
C GLU A 58 -8.42 17.23 -4.60
N ALA A 59 -7.40 16.76 -3.88
CA ALA A 59 -6.86 15.43 -4.06
C ALA A 59 -6.35 14.84 -2.74
N VAL A 60 -6.49 13.51 -2.62
CA VAL A 60 -6.02 12.75 -1.47
C VAL A 60 -5.04 11.69 -1.94
N PHE A 61 -3.82 11.72 -1.42
CA PHE A 61 -2.81 10.69 -1.62
C PHE A 61 -3.02 9.55 -0.62
N VAL A 62 -3.00 8.33 -1.09
CA VAL A 62 -3.10 7.12 -0.28
C VAL A 62 -1.85 6.28 -0.49
N PRO A 63 -0.91 6.27 0.47
CA PRO A 63 0.26 5.40 0.41
C PRO A 63 -0.15 3.93 0.46
N MET A 64 0.29 3.16 -0.53
CA MET A 64 -0.08 1.74 -0.70
C MET A 64 0.84 0.79 0.07
N SER A 65 1.66 1.29 0.99
CA SER A 65 2.51 0.47 1.83
C SER A 65 1.68 -0.44 2.75
N LEU A 66 2.04 -1.73 2.77
CA LEU A 66 1.41 -2.75 3.60
C LEU A 66 2.16 -2.99 4.91
N THR A 67 3.34 -2.40 5.08
CA THR A 67 4.22 -2.63 6.23
C THR A 67 4.36 -1.41 7.13
N GLN A 68 4.06 -0.23 6.61
CA GLN A 68 4.04 1.03 7.37
C GLN A 68 2.65 1.30 7.93
N ALA A 69 2.57 1.80 9.17
CA ALA A 69 1.30 2.00 9.87
C ALA A 69 0.95 3.47 10.14
N VAL A 70 1.94 4.32 10.32
CA VAL A 70 1.75 5.73 10.68
C VAL A 70 2.34 6.65 9.63
N ASP A 71 3.60 6.44 9.31
CA ASP A 71 4.35 7.28 8.39
C ASP A 71 4.38 6.65 6.99
N ALA A 72 4.16 7.49 6.00
CA ALA A 72 4.13 7.06 4.60
C ALA A 72 5.53 6.79 4.00
N GLY A 73 6.56 6.86 4.83
CA GLY A 73 7.96 6.81 4.39
C GLY A 73 8.47 8.15 3.89
N GLN A 74 9.79 8.35 3.97
CA GLN A 74 10.42 9.65 3.69
C GLN A 74 10.17 10.11 2.24
N ALA A 75 10.28 9.20 1.28
CA ALA A 75 10.06 9.52 -0.14
C ALA A 75 8.64 10.07 -0.40
N ALA A 76 7.61 9.45 0.19
CA ALA A 76 6.24 9.92 0.08
C ALA A 76 6.04 11.30 0.73
N VAL A 77 6.64 11.52 1.90
CA VAL A 77 6.57 12.80 2.61
C VAL A 77 7.24 13.92 1.82
N ASP A 78 8.41 13.67 1.26
CA ASP A 78 9.16 14.66 0.50
C ASP A 78 8.46 14.98 -0.84
N MET A 79 7.95 13.96 -1.53
CA MET A 79 7.12 14.15 -2.71
C MET A 79 5.88 15.00 -2.38
N PHE A 80 5.18 14.70 -1.28
CA PHE A 80 4.00 15.44 -0.89
C PHE A 80 4.28 16.90 -0.53
N LYS A 81 5.40 17.18 0.17
CA LYS A 81 5.86 18.55 0.43
C LYS A 81 6.13 19.32 -0.87
N LEU A 82 6.84 18.69 -1.81
CA LEU A 82 7.12 19.28 -3.12
C LEU A 82 5.82 19.64 -3.86
N VAL A 83 4.88 18.71 -3.91
CA VAL A 83 3.59 18.91 -4.58
C VAL A 83 2.80 20.06 -3.94
N ARG A 84 2.73 20.12 -2.62
CA ARG A 84 2.05 21.21 -1.90
C ARG A 84 2.68 22.57 -2.15
N THR A 85 4.00 22.63 -2.24
CA THR A 85 4.71 23.88 -2.51
C THR A 85 4.49 24.35 -3.95
N THR A 86 4.40 23.40 -4.91
CA THR A 86 4.22 23.72 -6.32
C THR A 86 2.76 24.10 -6.65
N HIS A 87 1.79 23.53 -5.93
CA HIS A 87 0.37 23.75 -6.14
C HIS A 87 -0.33 24.22 -4.85
N PRO A 88 -0.03 25.44 -4.36
CA PRO A 88 -0.56 25.95 -3.09
C PRO A 88 -2.08 26.17 -3.12
N ASP A 89 -2.68 26.37 -4.29
CA ASP A 89 -4.11 26.62 -4.47
C ASP A 89 -4.96 25.34 -4.44
N MET A 90 -4.33 24.17 -4.40
CA MET A 90 -5.03 22.89 -4.29
C MET A 90 -5.15 22.44 -2.84
N ASN A 91 -6.31 21.94 -2.48
CA ASN A 91 -6.52 21.27 -1.20
C ASN A 91 -6.01 19.84 -1.28
N LEU A 92 -4.80 19.61 -0.78
CA LEU A 92 -4.10 18.34 -0.84
C LEU A 92 -4.00 17.72 0.55
N ALA A 93 -4.38 16.45 0.66
CA ALA A 93 -4.24 15.67 1.88
C ALA A 93 -3.45 14.37 1.60
N MET A 94 -2.78 13.87 2.63
CA MET A 94 -2.18 12.53 2.62
C MET A 94 -2.88 11.69 3.68
N ALA A 95 -3.41 10.55 3.27
CA ALA A 95 -3.98 9.56 4.17
C ALA A 95 -2.85 8.78 4.87
N ARG A 96 -3.22 8.03 5.91
CA ARG A 96 -2.31 7.03 6.48
C ARG A 96 -2.07 5.91 5.46
N PRO A 97 -0.92 5.23 5.52
CA PRO A 97 -0.70 4.01 4.75
C PRO A 97 -1.78 2.96 5.03
N ILE A 98 -2.01 2.07 4.07
CA ILE A 98 -2.95 0.94 4.27
C ILE A 98 -2.52 0.11 5.47
N GLY A 99 -1.22 -0.10 5.61
CA GLY A 99 -0.63 -0.78 6.74
C GLY A 99 -0.88 -2.29 6.76
N PRO A 100 -0.42 -2.98 7.81
CA PRO A 100 -0.59 -4.41 7.97
C PRO A 100 -2.02 -4.73 8.45
N ALA A 101 -2.98 -4.63 7.53
CA ALA A 101 -4.38 -4.90 7.77
C ALA A 101 -4.64 -6.39 8.08
N THR A 102 -5.70 -6.66 8.85
CA THR A 102 -6.06 -8.06 9.21
C THR A 102 -6.49 -8.87 8.00
N GLU A 103 -7.12 -8.22 7.05
CA GLU A 103 -7.63 -8.80 5.80
C GLU A 103 -6.54 -9.42 4.95
N LEU A 104 -5.29 -8.95 5.09
CA LEU A 104 -4.13 -9.53 4.40
C LEU A 104 -3.87 -10.98 4.78
N LEU A 105 -4.22 -11.40 6.00
CA LEU A 105 -4.07 -12.80 6.43
C LEU A 105 -4.88 -13.75 5.55
N ASN A 106 -6.08 -13.37 5.14
CA ASN A 106 -6.90 -14.19 4.25
C ASN A 106 -6.24 -14.37 2.87
N ILE A 107 -5.58 -13.30 2.38
CA ILE A 107 -4.86 -13.37 1.10
C ILE A 107 -3.62 -14.24 1.23
N LEU A 108 -2.90 -14.14 2.35
CA LEU A 108 -1.75 -15.00 2.64
C LEU A 108 -2.17 -16.47 2.74
N ASP A 109 -3.31 -16.78 3.33
CA ASP A 109 -3.85 -18.14 3.40
C ASP A 109 -4.16 -18.73 2.03
N ILE A 110 -4.73 -17.94 1.14
CA ILE A 110 -4.99 -18.37 -0.24
C ILE A 110 -3.67 -18.67 -0.96
N ARG A 111 -2.69 -17.78 -0.84
CA ARG A 111 -1.36 -17.96 -1.45
C ARG A 111 -0.62 -19.17 -0.87
N LEU A 112 -0.69 -19.35 0.45
CA LEU A 112 -0.09 -20.50 1.13
C LEU A 112 -0.69 -21.82 0.63
N ARG A 113 -2.03 -21.93 0.57
CA ARG A 113 -2.70 -23.13 0.05
C ARG A 113 -2.29 -23.45 -1.39
N ASN A 114 -2.21 -22.41 -2.23
CA ASN A 114 -1.78 -22.57 -3.61
C ASN A 114 -0.32 -23.07 -3.70
N ALA A 115 0.57 -22.51 -2.88
CA ALA A 115 1.97 -22.93 -2.82
C ALA A 115 2.09 -24.39 -2.35
N LEU A 116 1.38 -24.78 -1.28
CA LEU A 116 1.38 -26.15 -0.77
C LEU A 116 0.88 -27.14 -1.82
N SER A 117 -0.23 -26.81 -2.50
CA SER A 117 -0.74 -27.64 -3.58
C SER A 117 0.26 -27.81 -4.72
N SER A 118 0.97 -26.73 -5.09
CA SER A 118 1.98 -26.77 -6.16
C SER A 118 3.22 -27.59 -5.78
N CYS A 119 3.59 -27.60 -4.50
CA CYS A 119 4.73 -28.36 -3.97
C CYS A 119 4.35 -29.78 -3.52
N HIS A 120 3.07 -30.17 -3.60
CA HIS A 120 2.55 -31.43 -3.07
C HIS A 120 2.90 -31.65 -1.58
N ALA A 121 3.03 -30.56 -0.82
CA ALA A 121 3.31 -30.61 0.60
C ALA A 121 2.00 -30.86 1.38
N LEU A 122 2.00 -31.92 2.21
CA LEU A 122 0.81 -32.31 3.00
C LEU A 122 0.85 -31.75 4.41
N GLU A 123 2.04 -31.45 4.94
CA GLU A 123 2.25 -31.04 6.32
C GLU A 123 3.20 -29.84 6.38
N LEU A 124 3.01 -28.99 7.39
CA LEU A 124 3.85 -27.84 7.70
C LEU A 124 4.23 -27.88 9.17
N ASP A 125 5.50 -27.71 9.47
CA ASP A 125 6.01 -27.59 10.83
C ASP A 125 5.98 -26.15 11.35
N GLY A 126 5.98 -25.17 10.45
CA GLY A 126 5.97 -23.76 10.79
C GLY A 126 5.94 -22.86 9.56
N LEU A 127 5.77 -21.56 9.83
CA LEU A 127 5.72 -20.51 8.81
C LEU A 127 6.70 -19.39 9.15
N VAL A 128 7.21 -18.73 8.15
CA VAL A 128 7.99 -17.49 8.29
C VAL A 128 7.28 -16.37 7.56
N LEU A 129 6.88 -15.34 8.29
CA LEU A 129 6.35 -14.10 7.73
C LEU A 129 7.52 -13.13 7.48
N ALA A 130 8.01 -13.10 6.25
CA ALA A 130 9.08 -12.21 5.83
C ALA A 130 8.51 -10.85 5.42
N THR A 131 9.12 -9.76 5.91
CA THR A 131 8.73 -8.39 5.61
C THR A 131 9.96 -7.51 5.44
N PRO A 132 9.92 -6.46 4.61
CA PRO A 132 11.00 -5.48 4.58
C PRO A 132 11.10 -4.75 5.92
N ASP A 133 12.31 -4.39 6.31
CA ASP A 133 12.53 -3.46 7.41
C ASP A 133 12.30 -2.03 6.91
N THR A 134 11.25 -1.41 7.40
CA THR A 134 10.87 -0.03 7.04
C THR A 134 11.28 0.99 8.11
N GLY A 135 11.87 0.55 9.22
CA GLY A 135 12.14 1.41 10.38
C GLY A 135 10.87 1.88 11.13
N ASP A 136 9.68 1.53 10.67
CA ASP A 136 8.42 1.86 11.35
C ASP A 136 8.15 0.86 12.48
N VAL A 137 8.50 1.24 13.70
CA VAL A 137 8.32 0.43 14.92
C VAL A 137 6.86 0.02 15.12
N ARG A 138 5.91 0.89 14.79
CA ARG A 138 4.49 0.59 14.92
C ARG A 138 4.02 -0.39 13.84
N GLY A 139 4.49 -0.22 12.62
CA GLY A 139 4.26 -1.15 11.53
C GLY A 139 4.77 -2.55 11.88
N GLN A 140 6.00 -2.65 12.33
CA GLN A 140 6.60 -3.92 12.80
C GLN A 140 5.82 -4.56 13.94
N SER A 141 5.39 -3.77 14.94
CA SER A 141 4.56 -4.27 16.05
C SER A 141 3.23 -4.84 15.57
N LEU A 142 2.60 -4.19 14.59
CA LEU A 142 1.36 -4.70 13.99
C LEU A 142 1.61 -5.97 13.16
N ILE A 143 2.69 -6.06 12.41
CA ILE A 143 3.07 -7.27 11.67
C ILE A 143 3.30 -8.42 12.66
N ALA A 144 4.03 -8.19 13.75
CA ALA A 144 4.22 -9.18 14.80
C ALA A 144 2.88 -9.65 15.41
N ARG A 145 1.92 -8.73 15.57
CA ARG A 145 0.57 -9.10 15.98
C ARG A 145 -0.14 -9.96 14.93
N ARG A 146 0.02 -9.66 13.64
CA ARG A 146 -0.54 -10.49 12.56
C ARG A 146 0.09 -11.88 12.54
N ALA A 147 1.41 -11.98 12.71
CA ALA A 147 2.09 -13.27 12.82
C ALA A 147 1.52 -14.13 13.97
N ARG A 148 1.31 -13.54 15.15
CA ARG A 148 0.67 -14.23 16.29
C ARG A 148 -0.77 -14.66 16.01
N GLN A 149 -1.57 -13.80 15.37
CA GLN A 149 -2.94 -14.14 14.96
C GLN A 149 -2.95 -15.32 13.98
N TRP A 150 -2.04 -15.28 13.01
CA TRP A 150 -1.92 -16.35 12.00
C TRP A 150 -1.46 -17.67 12.64
N SER A 151 -0.48 -17.61 13.57
CA SER A 151 -0.04 -18.74 14.37
C SER A 151 -1.21 -19.38 15.15
N SER A 152 -2.00 -18.57 15.82
CA SER A 152 -3.16 -19.06 16.59
C SER A 152 -4.23 -19.70 15.69
N HIS A 153 -4.46 -19.12 14.50
CA HIS A 153 -5.46 -19.61 13.56
C HIS A 153 -5.07 -20.99 12.99
N HIS A 154 -3.82 -21.15 12.59
CA HIS A 154 -3.32 -22.39 11.98
C HIS A 154 -2.82 -23.42 13.00
N ARG A 155 -2.68 -23.03 14.28
CA ARG A 155 -2.05 -23.84 15.33
C ARG A 155 -0.63 -24.29 14.97
N LEU A 156 0.09 -23.43 14.25
CA LEU A 156 1.46 -23.62 13.81
C LEU A 156 2.33 -22.46 14.32
N PRO A 157 3.61 -22.69 14.62
CA PRO A 157 4.52 -21.60 14.94
C PRO A 157 4.70 -20.70 13.71
N VAL A 158 4.57 -19.37 13.91
CA VAL A 158 4.86 -18.37 12.89
C VAL A 158 5.95 -17.45 13.40
N ALA A 159 7.12 -17.48 12.79
CA ALA A 159 8.22 -16.56 13.07
C ALA A 159 8.13 -15.33 12.17
N MET A 160 8.61 -14.19 12.65
CA MET A 160 8.85 -12.99 11.83
C MET A 160 10.32 -12.97 11.38
N ALA A 161 10.55 -12.58 10.14
CA ALA A 161 11.85 -12.24 9.61
C ALA A 161 11.80 -10.87 8.94
N CYS A 162 12.73 -9.98 9.28
CA CYS A 162 12.97 -8.74 8.53
C CYS A 162 14.02 -9.03 7.44
N VAL A 163 13.73 -8.55 6.25
CA VAL A 163 14.62 -8.67 5.09
C VAL A 163 15.11 -7.26 4.77
N ASP A 164 16.42 -7.10 4.76
CA ASP A 164 17.03 -5.85 4.29
C ASP A 164 16.75 -5.71 2.79
N GLY A 165 16.24 -4.55 2.39
CA GLY A 165 15.90 -4.25 1.00
C GLY A 165 17.09 -3.80 0.16
#